data_8cb4855eb9eda3c2182588cbf72d13eb
#
_entry.id   8cb4855eb9eda3c2182588cbf72d13eb
#
_cell.length_a   1.000
_cell.length_b   1.000
_cell.length_c   1.000
_cell.angle_alpha   90.00
_cell.angle_beta   90.00
_cell.angle_gamma   90.00
#
_symmetry.space_group_name_H-M   'P 1'
#
loop_
_entity.id
_entity.type
_entity.pdbx_description
1 polymer ?
#
loop_
_entity_poly.entity_id
_entity_poly.type
_entity_poly.pdbx_seq_one_letter_code
_entity_poly.pdbx_strand_id
1 'polypeptide(L)'
;MDRKEILSKKKRIVIKVGTTTITYEETGNINLDKLEKFVRILINLRNQGKEVIVVSSGAVGVGRNALGLDHRPDTEAEKQACAAVGQGRLMMIYEKLFNEYSQLTAQVLLTKESVTNEECR
;
A
#
# COMPACT_ATOMS: atom_id res chain seq x y z
N MET A 1 28.81 6.13 -8.42
CA MET A 1 27.94 6.58 -7.32
C MET A 1 27.08 5.42 -6.89
N ASP A 2 27.12 5.01 -5.61
CA ASP A 2 26.35 3.88 -5.14
C ASP A 2 24.88 4.27 -4.88
N ARG A 3 24.05 3.27 -4.58
CA ARG A 3 22.62 3.49 -4.34
C ARG A 3 22.35 4.39 -3.14
N LYS A 4 23.17 4.28 -2.09
CA LYS A 4 23.00 5.11 -0.90
C LYS A 4 23.22 6.58 -1.19
N GLU A 5 24.26 6.87 -1.97
CA GLU A 5 24.56 8.26 -2.36
C GLU A 5 23.46 8.84 -3.24
N ILE A 6 22.95 8.05 -4.19
CA ILE A 6 21.87 8.49 -5.06
C ILE A 6 20.61 8.78 -4.25
N LEU A 7 20.21 7.86 -3.37
CA LEU A 7 19.01 8.01 -2.56
C LEU A 7 19.13 9.15 -1.55
N SER A 8 20.31 9.35 -0.97
CA SER A 8 20.50 10.41 0.02
C SER A 8 20.32 11.80 -0.56
N LYS A 9 20.53 11.97 -1.87
CA LYS A 9 20.37 13.25 -2.56
C LYS A 9 18.94 13.50 -3.04
N LYS A 10 18.08 12.49 -3.05
CA LYS A 10 16.71 12.64 -3.52
C LYS A 10 15.81 13.15 -2.41
N LYS A 11 14.94 14.10 -2.74
CA LYS A 11 13.96 14.66 -1.81
C LYS A 11 12.66 13.86 -1.81
N ARG A 12 12.32 13.28 -2.94
CA ARG A 12 11.09 12.48 -3.10
C ARG A 12 11.43 11.05 -3.44
N ILE A 13 10.82 10.12 -2.73
CA ILE A 13 11.03 8.69 -2.93
C ILE A 13 9.68 8.04 -3.17
N VAL A 14 9.59 7.25 -4.23
CA VAL A 14 8.40 6.44 -4.53
C VAL A 14 8.77 4.98 -4.31
N ILE A 15 7.99 4.31 -3.46
CA ILE A 15 8.23 2.92 -3.11
C ILE A 15 7.01 2.11 -3.52
N LYS A 16 7.23 1.10 -4.34
CA LYS A 16 6.17 0.18 -4.77
C LYS A 16 6.20 -1.07 -3.89
N VAL A 17 5.05 -1.42 -3.35
CA VAL A 17 4.88 -2.57 -2.46
C VAL A 17 3.86 -3.52 -3.06
N GLY A 18 4.27 -4.77 -3.26
CA GLY A 18 3.37 -5.81 -3.75
C GLY A 18 2.72 -6.58 -2.61
N THR A 19 1.69 -7.37 -2.95
CA THR A 19 0.93 -8.17 -1.99
C THR A 19 1.81 -9.12 -1.18
N THR A 20 2.74 -9.80 -1.86
CA THR A 20 3.60 -10.82 -1.21
C THR A 20 4.55 -10.23 -0.18
N THR A 21 4.79 -8.93 -0.27
CA THR A 21 5.68 -8.24 0.68
C THR A 21 5.00 -8.02 2.03
N ILE A 22 3.68 -7.84 2.03
CA ILE A 22 2.93 -7.42 3.22
C ILE A 22 1.93 -8.46 3.72
N THR A 23 1.86 -9.62 3.08
CA THR A 23 0.94 -10.68 3.50
C THR A 23 1.69 -11.98 3.75
N TYR A 24 1.07 -12.86 4.53
CA TYR A 24 1.51 -14.24 4.65
C TYR A 24 1.04 -15.01 3.42
N GLU A 25 1.95 -15.72 2.79
CA GLU A 25 1.63 -16.50 1.59
C GLU A 25 0.60 -17.60 1.86
N GLU A 26 0.68 -18.25 3.00
CA GLU A 26 -0.16 -19.37 3.35
C GLU A 26 -1.61 -18.99 3.62
N THR A 27 -1.82 -17.85 4.24
CA THR A 27 -3.16 -17.44 4.69
C THR A 27 -3.74 -16.25 3.97
N GLY A 28 -2.89 -15.45 3.31
CA GLY A 28 -3.32 -14.18 2.71
C GLY A 28 -3.58 -13.08 3.73
N ASN A 29 -3.40 -13.35 5.02
CA ASN A 29 -3.53 -12.34 6.06
C ASN A 29 -2.41 -11.33 5.99
N ILE A 30 -2.68 -10.11 6.43
CA ILE A 30 -1.66 -9.07 6.49
C ILE A 30 -0.62 -9.44 7.53
N ASN A 31 0.65 -9.40 7.12
CA ASN A 31 1.78 -9.65 8.02
C ASN A 31 2.14 -8.36 8.72
N LEU A 32 1.61 -8.18 9.93
CA LEU A 32 1.79 -6.95 10.70
C LEU A 32 3.25 -6.70 11.05
N ASP A 33 4.03 -7.74 11.28
CA ASP A 33 5.45 -7.59 11.59
C ASP A 33 6.22 -6.96 10.42
N LYS A 34 6.00 -7.47 9.22
CA LYS A 34 6.63 -6.89 8.02
C LYS A 34 6.13 -5.49 7.74
N LEU A 35 4.83 -5.27 7.92
CA LEU A 35 4.23 -3.97 7.66
C LEU A 35 4.73 -2.92 8.66
N GLU A 36 4.86 -3.29 9.92
CA GLU A 36 5.40 -2.40 10.94
C GLU A 36 6.86 -2.02 10.65
N LYS A 37 7.68 -2.99 10.28
CA LYS A 37 9.07 -2.72 9.89
C LYS A 37 9.15 -1.79 8.70
N PHE A 38 8.28 -2.00 7.72
CA PHE A 38 8.19 -1.15 6.54
C PHE A 38 7.80 0.29 6.91
N VAL A 39 6.79 0.44 7.77
CA VAL A 39 6.37 1.76 8.24
C VAL A 39 7.49 2.49 8.97
N ARG A 40 8.27 1.78 9.79
CA ARG A 40 9.43 2.38 10.47
C ARG A 40 10.47 2.91 9.49
N ILE A 41 10.71 2.19 8.41
CA ILE A 41 11.62 2.65 7.36
C ILE A 41 11.10 3.94 6.72
N LEU A 42 9.80 3.97 6.43
CA LEU A 42 9.16 5.15 5.85
C LEU A 42 9.25 6.37 6.77
N ILE A 43 9.01 6.16 8.06
CA ILE A 43 9.12 7.23 9.07
C ILE A 43 10.55 7.75 9.15
N ASN A 44 11.54 6.87 9.12
CA ASN A 44 12.94 7.27 9.14
C ASN A 44 13.29 8.13 7.92
N LEU A 45 12.79 7.75 6.74
CA LEU A 45 12.99 8.56 5.53
C LEU A 45 12.33 9.93 5.66
N ARG A 46 11.13 9.96 6.20
CA ARG A 46 10.39 11.20 6.42
C ARG A 46 11.13 12.10 7.39
N ASN A 47 11.69 11.55 8.45
CA ASN A 47 12.47 12.29 9.44
C ASN A 47 13.76 12.86 8.86
N GLN A 48 14.25 12.31 7.77
CA GLN A 48 15.39 12.86 7.03
C GLN A 48 14.98 13.99 6.09
N GLY A 49 13.72 14.40 6.11
CA GLY A 49 13.22 15.50 5.27
C GLY A 49 12.78 15.06 3.89
N LYS A 50 12.61 13.76 3.66
CA LYS A 50 12.21 13.25 2.36
C LYS A 50 10.69 13.18 2.24
N GLU A 51 10.18 13.40 1.04
CA GLU A 51 8.79 13.13 0.70
C GLU A 51 8.69 11.66 0.28
N VAL A 52 7.74 10.94 0.86
CA VAL A 52 7.59 9.52 0.61
C VAL A 52 6.21 9.23 0.03
N ILE A 53 6.20 8.56 -1.11
CA ILE A 53 4.97 8.10 -1.76
C ILE A 53 5.02 6.58 -1.82
N VAL A 54 4.01 5.92 -1.29
CA VAL A 54 3.90 4.47 -1.32
C VAL A 54 2.84 4.08 -2.33
N VAL A 55 3.23 3.26 -3.30
CA VAL A 55 2.29 2.66 -4.26
C VAL A 55 2.07 1.22 -3.83
N SER A 56 0.90 0.95 -3.29
CA SER A 56 0.57 -0.38 -2.78
C SER A 56 -0.40 -1.07 -3.71
N SER A 57 -0.08 -2.29 -4.09
CA SER A 57 -0.98 -3.18 -4.81
C SER A 57 -1.42 -4.30 -3.87
N GLY A 58 -2.39 -5.10 -4.31
CA GLY A 58 -2.81 -6.27 -3.54
C GLY A 58 -4.07 -6.08 -2.73
N ALA A 59 -4.76 -4.96 -2.91
CA ALA A 59 -6.04 -4.74 -2.23
C ALA A 59 -7.05 -5.85 -2.55
N VAL A 60 -7.06 -6.34 -3.78
CA VAL A 60 -7.96 -7.43 -4.18
C VAL A 60 -7.69 -8.70 -3.36
N GLY A 61 -6.44 -9.06 -3.18
CA GLY A 61 -6.07 -10.23 -2.38
C GLY A 61 -6.47 -10.11 -0.92
N VAL A 62 -6.23 -8.94 -0.34
CA VAL A 62 -6.63 -8.66 1.05
C VAL A 62 -8.16 -8.71 1.18
N GLY A 63 -8.88 -8.13 0.22
CA GLY A 63 -10.33 -8.15 0.22
C GLY A 63 -10.90 -9.55 0.03
N ARG A 64 -10.30 -10.33 -0.86
CA ARG A 64 -10.68 -11.73 -1.05
C ARG A 64 -10.61 -12.51 0.26
N ASN A 65 -9.49 -12.34 0.97
CA ASN A 65 -9.29 -12.99 2.26
C ASN A 65 -10.31 -12.51 3.29
N ALA A 66 -10.56 -11.21 3.35
CA ALA A 66 -11.51 -10.61 4.28
C ALA A 66 -12.94 -11.06 4.04
N LEU A 67 -13.32 -11.23 2.76
CA LEU A 67 -14.65 -11.70 2.39
C LEU A 67 -14.80 -13.22 2.48
N GLY A 68 -13.71 -13.94 2.72
CA GLY A 68 -13.75 -15.38 2.85
C GLY A 68 -14.02 -16.11 1.55
N LEU A 69 -13.66 -15.54 0.42
CA LEU A 69 -13.86 -16.20 -0.88
C LEU A 69 -12.87 -17.35 -1.05
N ASP A 70 -13.39 -18.49 -1.47
CA ASP A 70 -12.60 -19.70 -1.68
C ASP A 70 -12.01 -19.80 -3.10
N HIS A 71 -12.33 -18.83 -3.95
CA HIS A 71 -11.87 -18.77 -5.33
C HIS A 71 -11.37 -17.37 -5.66
N ARG A 72 -10.64 -17.27 -6.75
CA ARG A 72 -10.21 -15.96 -7.26
C ARG A 72 -11.41 -15.22 -7.83
N PRO A 73 -11.54 -13.92 -7.55
CA PRO A 73 -12.61 -13.15 -8.16
C PRO A 73 -12.44 -13.14 -9.68
N ASP A 74 -13.45 -13.64 -10.37
CA ASP A 74 -13.43 -13.79 -11.82
C ASP A 74 -14.37 -12.82 -12.54
N THR A 75 -15.32 -12.23 -11.83
CA THR A 75 -16.19 -11.19 -12.39
C THR A 75 -15.67 -9.82 -12.01
N GLU A 76 -16.02 -8.82 -12.80
CA GLU A 76 -15.62 -7.43 -12.51
C GLU A 76 -16.22 -6.97 -11.19
N ALA A 77 -17.47 -7.34 -10.92
CA ALA A 77 -18.14 -6.99 -9.67
C ALA A 77 -17.41 -7.57 -8.45
N GLU A 78 -16.98 -8.84 -8.52
CA GLU A 78 -16.23 -9.47 -7.44
C GLU A 78 -14.87 -8.81 -7.23
N LYS A 79 -14.17 -8.49 -8.31
CA LYS A 79 -12.88 -7.80 -8.24
C LYS A 79 -13.01 -6.43 -7.59
N GLN A 80 -14.04 -5.68 -7.97
CA GLN A 80 -14.30 -4.37 -7.40
C GLN A 80 -14.65 -4.45 -5.92
N ALA A 81 -15.47 -5.44 -5.55
CA ALA A 81 -15.83 -5.65 -4.14
C ALA A 81 -14.60 -6.00 -3.31
N CYS A 82 -13.77 -6.92 -3.80
CA CYS A 82 -12.53 -7.30 -3.11
C CYS A 82 -11.58 -6.11 -2.99
N ALA A 83 -11.45 -5.33 -4.05
CA ALA A 83 -10.57 -4.15 -4.03
C ALA A 83 -11.04 -3.12 -3.01
N ALA A 84 -12.34 -2.86 -2.95
CA ALA A 84 -12.91 -1.89 -2.02
C ALA A 84 -12.70 -2.31 -0.56
N VAL A 85 -13.00 -3.55 -0.24
CA VAL A 85 -12.83 -4.08 1.12
C VAL A 85 -11.34 -4.12 1.48
N GLY A 86 -10.51 -4.62 0.57
CA GLY A 86 -9.07 -4.73 0.80
C GLY A 86 -8.39 -3.39 0.96
N GLN A 87 -8.77 -2.41 0.15
CA GLN A 87 -8.21 -1.07 0.25
C GLN A 87 -8.57 -0.43 1.59
N GLY A 88 -9.81 -0.56 2.03
CA GLY A 88 -10.24 -0.07 3.33
C GLY A 88 -9.43 -0.66 4.47
N ARG A 89 -9.22 -1.98 4.44
CA ARG A 89 -8.42 -2.66 5.45
C ARG A 89 -6.96 -2.23 5.46
N LEU A 90 -6.35 -2.18 4.28
CA LEU A 90 -4.96 -1.76 4.16
C LEU A 90 -4.76 -0.34 4.67
N MET A 91 -5.62 0.58 4.27
CA MET A 91 -5.50 1.98 4.68
C MET A 91 -5.73 2.16 6.17
N MET A 92 -6.69 1.43 6.74
CA MET A 92 -6.93 1.47 8.18
C MET A 92 -5.69 1.05 8.97
N ILE A 93 -5.03 -0.01 8.53
CA ILE A 93 -3.84 -0.51 9.20
C ILE A 93 -2.66 0.45 9.01
N TYR A 94 -2.46 0.98 7.81
CA TYR A 94 -1.42 1.97 7.56
C TYR A 94 -1.62 3.20 8.43
N GLU A 95 -2.83 3.74 8.47
CA GLU A 95 -3.15 4.92 9.28
C GLU A 95 -2.87 4.67 10.75
N LYS A 96 -3.27 3.51 11.25
CA LYS A 96 -3.03 3.14 12.64
C LYS A 96 -1.55 3.10 12.97
N LEU A 97 -0.75 2.48 12.11
CA LEU A 97 0.69 2.38 12.32
C LEU A 97 1.39 3.73 12.23
N PHE A 98 1.02 4.55 11.24
CA PHE A 98 1.58 5.89 11.13
C PHE A 98 1.18 6.80 12.28
N ASN A 99 -0.03 6.66 12.79
CA ASN A 99 -0.49 7.43 13.95
C ASN A 99 0.32 7.13 15.21
N GLU A 100 0.84 5.92 15.35
CA GLU A 100 1.72 5.58 16.48
C GLU A 100 2.99 6.45 16.48
N TYR A 101 3.38 6.95 15.31
CA TYR A 101 4.55 7.83 15.15
C TYR A 101 4.13 9.28 14.90
N SER A 102 2.87 9.62 15.16
CA SER A 102 2.32 10.97 14.95
C SER A 102 2.48 11.47 13.51
N GLN A 103 2.44 10.54 12.55
CA GLN A 103 2.59 10.86 11.14
C GLN A 103 1.23 10.88 10.45
N LEU A 104 0.91 11.99 9.82
CA LEU A 104 -0.31 12.13 9.02
C LEU A 104 -0.12 11.46 7.66
N THR A 105 -1.15 10.79 7.18
CA THR A 105 -1.15 10.15 5.87
C THR A 105 -2.33 10.62 5.03
N ALA A 106 -2.16 10.56 3.72
CA ALA A 106 -3.23 10.82 2.77
C ALA A 106 -3.24 9.69 1.74
N GLN A 107 -4.43 9.38 1.26
CA GLN A 107 -4.63 8.30 0.31
C GLN A 107 -5.13 8.85 -1.03
N VAL A 108 -4.60 8.28 -2.11
CA VAL A 108 -5.10 8.49 -3.46
C VAL A 108 -5.40 7.12 -4.07
N LEU A 109 -6.62 6.92 -4.51
CA LEU A 109 -7.01 5.69 -5.21
C LEU A 109 -6.94 5.93 -6.71
N LEU A 110 -6.06 5.19 -7.37
CA LEU A 110 -5.88 5.27 -8.82
C LEU A 110 -6.54 4.08 -9.49
N THR A 111 -7.36 4.36 -10.49
CA THR A 111 -7.93 3.34 -11.35
C THR A 111 -7.41 3.55 -12.77
N LYS A 112 -7.55 2.53 -13.61
CA LYS A 112 -7.19 2.65 -15.02
C LYS A 112 -7.92 3.81 -15.68
N GLU A 113 -9.19 3.99 -15.35
CA GLU A 113 -10.01 5.08 -15.89
C GLU A 113 -9.46 6.45 -15.45
N SER A 114 -9.07 6.60 -14.19
CA SER A 114 -8.50 7.86 -13.68
C SER A 114 -7.22 8.25 -14.41
N VAL A 115 -6.41 7.27 -14.78
CA VAL A 115 -5.12 7.51 -15.43
C VAL A 115 -5.29 7.82 -16.93
N THR A 116 -6.25 7.17 -17.58
CA THR A 116 -6.45 7.28 -19.03
C THR A 116 -7.41 8.37 -19.46
N ASN A 117 -8.27 8.86 -18.56
CA ASN A 117 -9.26 9.89 -18.84
C ASN A 117 -8.68 11.27 -18.57
N GLU A 118 -8.60 12.12 -19.61
CA GLU A 118 -8.03 13.46 -19.50
C GLU A 118 -8.78 14.36 -18.51
N GLU A 119 -10.10 14.18 -18.38
CA GLU A 119 -10.89 14.96 -17.44
C GLU A 119 -10.54 14.69 -15.97
N CYS A 120 -9.99 13.52 -15.70
CA CYS A 120 -9.58 13.12 -14.36
C CYS A 120 -8.15 13.52 -14.02
N ARG A 121 -7.42 14.05 -14.98
CA ARG A 121 -6.06 14.51 -14.78
C ARG A 121 -6.05 15.95 -14.33
#